data_41e978881055425262fa6a7847eed3eb
#
_entry.id   41e978881055425262fa6a7847eed3eb
#
_cell.length_a   1.000
_cell.length_b   1.000
_cell.length_c   1.000
_cell.angle_alpha   90.00
_cell.angle_beta   90.00
_cell.angle_gamma   90.00
#
_symmetry.space_group_name_H-M   'P 1'
#
loop_
_entity.id
_entity.type
_entity.pdbx_description
1 polymer ?
#
loop_
_entity_poly.entity_id
_entity_poly.type
_entity_poly.pdbx_seq_one_letter_code
_entity_poly.pdbx_strand_id
1 'polypeptide(L)'
;IVLLVIAIILVAAMIVLYFLGKKAQKKKEEQDEQMKAAAQTVTMLIIDKKRMKMKDAGLPSQVMEQANKLMQRAKLPIVKAKVGPRVMTLIADEQIYDDIPVKKEVKATVSGLYITGVRGLRGPLEKPVKKKKGFRAKLQEKYNEANAQLKESKSGSSRKKK
;
A
#
# COMPACT_ATOMS: atom_id res chain seq x y z
N ILE A 1 30.99 37.80 -7.75
CA ILE A 1 31.00 37.52 -6.28
C ILE A 1 29.65 36.89 -5.86
N VAL A 2 28.51 37.51 -6.20
CA VAL A 2 27.17 37.00 -5.82
C VAL A 2 26.90 35.58 -6.34
N LEU A 3 27.24 35.30 -7.59
CA LEU A 3 27.09 33.96 -8.18
C LEU A 3 27.94 32.89 -7.48
N LEU A 4 29.15 33.26 -7.05
CA LEU A 4 30.04 32.37 -6.30
C LEU A 4 29.47 32.03 -4.93
N VAL A 5 28.91 33.02 -4.23
CA VAL A 5 28.27 32.80 -2.93
C VAL A 5 27.06 31.88 -3.04
N ILE A 6 26.20 32.07 -4.06
CA ILE A 6 25.06 31.22 -4.33
C ILE A 6 25.49 29.78 -4.62
N ALA A 7 26.54 29.58 -5.43
CA ALA A 7 27.08 28.28 -5.74
C ALA A 7 27.57 27.54 -4.49
N ILE A 8 28.26 28.23 -3.59
CA ILE A 8 28.75 27.64 -2.31
C ILE A 8 27.55 27.22 -1.42
N ILE A 9 26.51 28.05 -1.34
CA ILE A 9 25.31 27.73 -0.55
C ILE A 9 24.61 26.49 -1.12
N LEU A 10 24.47 26.35 -2.43
CA LEU A 10 23.86 25.20 -3.09
C LEU A 10 24.65 23.92 -2.84
N VAL A 11 25.99 23.99 -2.92
CA VAL A 11 26.86 22.84 -2.63
C VAL A 11 26.75 22.44 -1.15
N ALA A 12 26.75 23.39 -0.24
CA ALA A 12 26.59 23.12 1.19
C ALA A 12 25.22 22.48 1.49
N ALA A 13 24.15 22.99 0.89
CA ALA A 13 22.81 22.41 1.03
C ALA A 13 22.74 20.97 0.49
N MET A 14 23.39 20.69 -0.63
CA MET A 14 23.46 19.35 -1.21
C MET A 14 24.18 18.36 -0.30
N ILE A 15 25.29 18.79 0.30
CA ILE A 15 26.05 17.97 1.28
C ILE A 15 25.19 17.66 2.51
N VAL A 16 24.49 18.65 3.06
CA VAL A 16 23.62 18.48 4.21
C VAL A 16 22.48 17.49 3.91
N LEU A 17 21.83 17.63 2.75
CA LEU A 17 20.78 16.72 2.32
C LEU A 17 21.30 15.30 2.11
N TYR A 18 22.50 15.13 1.58
CA TYR A 18 23.15 13.83 1.42
C TYR A 18 23.39 13.14 2.77
N PHE A 19 23.93 13.87 3.75
CA PHE A 19 24.17 13.30 5.10
C PHE A 19 22.86 12.97 5.83
N LEU A 20 21.84 13.81 5.72
CA LEU A 20 20.51 13.56 6.29
C LEU A 20 19.86 12.32 5.67
N GLY A 21 19.94 12.16 4.35
CA GLY A 21 19.43 11.00 3.65
C GLY A 21 20.10 9.70 4.08
N LYS A 22 21.44 9.72 4.21
CA LYS A 22 22.21 8.54 4.67
C LYS A 22 21.90 8.17 6.13
N LYS A 23 21.69 9.16 7.00
CA LYS A 23 21.32 8.90 8.40
C LYS A 23 19.90 8.32 8.53
N ALA A 24 18.98 8.76 7.68
CA ALA A 24 17.63 8.22 7.64
C ALA A 24 17.59 6.77 7.13
N GLN A 25 18.43 6.41 6.17
CA GLN A 25 18.55 5.04 5.66
C GLN A 25 19.07 4.07 6.73
N LYS A 26 20.14 4.44 7.46
CA LYS A 26 20.69 3.59 8.54
C LYS A 26 19.64 3.28 9.62
N LYS A 27 18.84 4.27 10.03
CA LYS A 27 17.77 4.04 11.01
C LYS A 27 16.69 3.09 10.49
N LYS A 28 16.38 3.11 9.20
CA LYS A 28 15.45 2.14 8.60
C LYS A 28 16.02 0.73 8.59
N GLU A 29 17.29 0.58 8.22
CA GLU A 29 17.96 -0.72 8.19
C GLU A 29 18.00 -1.37 9.58
N GLU A 30 18.34 -0.61 10.62
CA GLU A 30 18.33 -1.09 12.02
C GLU A 30 16.91 -1.51 12.47
N GLN A 31 15.88 -0.75 12.11
CA GLN A 31 14.50 -1.09 12.43
C GLN A 31 14.03 -2.34 11.65
N ASP A 32 14.41 -2.44 10.39
CA ASP A 32 14.08 -3.60 9.55
C ASP A 32 14.78 -4.86 10.05
N GLU A 33 16.02 -4.77 10.54
CA GLU A 33 16.73 -5.88 11.15
C GLU A 33 16.07 -6.34 12.46
N GLN A 34 15.69 -5.41 13.32
CA GLN A 34 14.97 -5.72 14.56
C GLN A 34 13.62 -6.36 14.28
N MET A 35 12.88 -5.86 13.28
CA MET A 35 11.62 -6.46 12.84
C MET A 35 11.82 -7.85 12.26
N LYS A 36 12.89 -8.08 11.50
CA LYS A 36 13.25 -9.41 10.96
C LYS A 36 13.65 -10.38 12.06
N ALA A 37 14.40 -9.92 13.07
CA ALA A 37 14.82 -10.76 14.19
C ALA A 37 13.62 -11.22 15.06
N ALA A 38 12.58 -10.40 15.19
CA ALA A 38 11.34 -10.75 15.87
C ALA A 38 10.30 -11.44 14.98
N ALA A 39 10.64 -11.68 13.72
CA ALA A 39 9.72 -12.22 12.73
C ALA A 39 9.53 -13.73 12.91
N GLN A 40 8.29 -14.16 13.03
CA GLN A 40 7.89 -15.56 13.08
C GLN A 40 7.14 -15.95 11.81
N THR A 41 7.44 -17.14 11.29
CA THR A 41 6.70 -17.67 10.15
C THR A 41 5.51 -18.47 10.63
N VAL A 42 4.31 -18.02 10.29
CA VAL A 42 3.05 -18.64 10.71
C VAL A 42 2.21 -18.99 9.49
N THR A 43 1.58 -20.15 9.50
CA THR A 43 0.60 -20.52 8.47
C THR A 43 -0.74 -19.88 8.82
N MET A 44 -1.33 -19.15 7.88
CA MET A 44 -2.60 -18.47 8.07
C MET A 44 -3.48 -18.51 6.81
N LEU A 45 -4.78 -18.54 7.03
CA LEU A 45 -5.78 -18.40 5.99
C LEU A 45 -6.16 -16.93 5.85
N ILE A 46 -5.89 -16.32 4.71
CA ILE A 46 -6.28 -14.94 4.43
C ILE A 46 -7.78 -14.91 4.14
N ILE A 47 -8.55 -14.23 4.98
CA ILE A 47 -10.00 -14.13 4.84
C ILE A 47 -10.34 -12.98 3.90
N ASP A 48 -9.80 -11.79 4.20
CA ASP A 48 -10.05 -10.56 3.45
C ASP A 48 -8.86 -9.60 3.54
N LYS A 49 -8.72 -8.75 2.54
CA LYS A 49 -7.75 -7.66 2.55
C LYS A 49 -8.39 -6.37 2.09
N LYS A 50 -8.21 -5.29 2.85
CA LYS A 50 -8.82 -3.99 2.54
C LYS A 50 -7.93 -2.85 3.01
N ARG A 51 -7.87 -1.78 2.24
CA ARG A 51 -7.24 -0.53 2.68
C ARG A 51 -8.28 0.28 3.46
N MET A 52 -8.05 0.47 4.76
CA MET A 52 -8.94 1.22 5.63
C MET A 52 -8.14 2.02 6.66
N LYS A 53 -8.80 2.96 7.31
CA LYS A 53 -8.17 3.71 8.39
C LYS A 53 -7.92 2.80 9.58
N MET A 54 -6.86 3.07 10.32
CA MET A 54 -6.48 2.29 11.51
C MET A 54 -7.63 2.22 12.52
N LYS A 55 -8.42 3.29 12.68
CA LYS A 55 -9.58 3.32 13.57
C LYS A 55 -10.70 2.33 13.20
N ASP A 56 -10.85 2.07 11.90
CA ASP A 56 -11.92 1.23 11.37
C ASP A 56 -11.49 -0.25 11.27
N ALA A 57 -10.21 -0.52 11.53
CA ALA A 57 -9.60 -1.84 11.33
C ALA A 57 -9.87 -2.84 12.45
N GLY A 58 -10.37 -2.40 13.61
CA GLY A 58 -10.59 -3.25 14.77
C GLY A 58 -9.29 -3.79 15.38
N LEU A 59 -8.24 -2.98 15.35
CA LEU A 59 -6.96 -3.30 15.99
C LEU A 59 -7.05 -3.14 17.51
N PRO A 60 -6.21 -3.85 18.30
CA PRO A 60 -6.15 -3.70 19.74
C PRO A 60 -5.89 -2.25 20.16
N SER A 61 -6.51 -1.81 21.26
CA SER A 61 -6.39 -0.42 21.80
C SER A 61 -4.94 0.00 22.05
N GLN A 62 -4.11 -0.92 22.51
CA GLN A 62 -2.69 -0.68 22.77
C GLN A 62 -1.93 -0.19 21.53
N VAL A 63 -2.27 -0.71 20.35
CA VAL A 63 -1.67 -0.28 19.07
C VAL A 63 -2.19 1.09 18.65
N MET A 64 -3.46 1.35 18.95
CA MET A 64 -4.08 2.64 18.67
C MET A 64 -3.48 3.76 19.50
N GLU A 65 -3.16 3.51 20.78
CA GLU A 65 -2.57 4.48 21.69
C GLU A 65 -1.12 4.83 21.32
N GLN A 66 -0.36 3.84 20.84
CA GLN A 66 1.02 4.04 20.37
C GLN A 66 1.09 4.71 18.99
N ALA A 67 0.01 4.68 18.23
CA ALA A 67 -0.03 5.27 16.90
C ALA A 67 -0.24 6.78 16.96
N ASN A 68 0.60 7.53 16.25
CA ASN A 68 0.44 8.97 16.10
C ASN A 68 -0.92 9.29 15.42
N LYS A 69 -1.55 10.41 15.78
CA LYS A 69 -2.85 10.87 15.23
C LYS A 69 -2.88 10.90 13.70
N LEU A 70 -1.75 11.16 13.06
CA LEU A 70 -1.61 11.11 11.61
C LEU A 70 -1.71 9.68 11.06
N MET A 71 -1.06 8.71 11.71
CA MET A 71 -1.13 7.29 11.34
C MET A 71 -2.55 6.72 11.55
N GLN A 72 -3.25 7.14 12.59
CA GLN A 72 -4.63 6.70 12.84
C GLN A 72 -5.60 7.10 11.73
N ARG A 73 -5.33 8.21 11.03
CA ARG A 73 -6.12 8.71 9.88
C ARG A 73 -5.65 8.17 8.54
N ALA A 74 -4.42 7.70 8.46
CA ALA A 74 -3.85 7.12 7.24
C ALA A 74 -4.60 5.85 6.83
N LYS A 75 -4.76 5.63 5.53
CA LYS A 75 -5.28 4.38 4.99
C LYS A 75 -4.16 3.36 4.97
N LEU A 76 -4.27 2.36 5.81
CA LEU A 76 -3.32 1.26 5.91
C LEU A 76 -3.84 0.01 5.21
N PRO A 77 -2.96 -0.80 4.66
CA PRO A 77 -3.31 -2.11 4.10
C PRO A 77 -3.57 -3.10 5.23
N ILE A 78 -4.83 -3.35 5.51
CA ILE A 78 -5.29 -4.25 6.58
C ILE A 78 -5.65 -5.60 5.99
N VAL A 79 -5.23 -6.66 6.65
CA VAL A 79 -5.49 -8.05 6.28
C VAL A 79 -6.15 -8.75 7.46
N LYS A 80 -7.32 -9.35 7.22
CA LYS A 80 -7.95 -10.26 8.17
C LYS A 80 -7.53 -11.68 7.85
N ALA A 81 -6.89 -12.32 8.80
CA ALA A 81 -6.38 -13.66 8.63
C ALA A 81 -6.80 -14.56 9.81
N LYS A 82 -7.03 -15.82 9.52
CA LYS A 82 -7.26 -16.86 10.54
C LYS A 82 -5.94 -17.58 10.79
N VAL A 83 -5.46 -17.47 12.02
CA VAL A 83 -4.26 -18.16 12.50
C VAL A 83 -4.71 -19.24 13.50
N GLY A 84 -4.66 -20.49 13.09
CA GLY A 84 -5.22 -21.60 13.88
C GLY A 84 -6.71 -21.36 14.15
N PRO A 85 -7.13 -21.37 15.44
CA PRO A 85 -8.55 -21.17 15.81
C PRO A 85 -8.99 -19.71 15.86
N ARG A 86 -8.05 -18.74 15.80
CA ARG A 86 -8.34 -17.32 16.01
C ARG A 86 -8.30 -16.51 14.71
N VAL A 87 -9.21 -15.55 14.60
CA VAL A 87 -9.19 -14.54 13.54
C VAL A 87 -8.48 -13.30 14.08
N MET A 88 -7.48 -12.84 13.37
CA MET A 88 -6.67 -11.69 13.73
C MET A 88 -6.69 -10.65 12.61
N THR A 89 -6.61 -9.38 13.01
CA THR A 89 -6.43 -8.27 12.09
C THR A 89 -4.96 -7.88 12.11
N LEU A 90 -4.33 -7.92 10.94
CA LEU A 90 -2.91 -7.65 10.74
C LEU A 90 -2.72 -6.50 9.76
N ILE A 91 -1.62 -5.79 9.89
CA ILE A 91 -1.21 -4.73 8.97
C ILE A 91 -0.20 -5.34 8.02
N ALA A 92 -0.46 -5.29 6.72
CA ALA A 92 0.49 -5.75 5.71
C ALA A 92 1.45 -4.64 5.33
N ASP A 93 2.65 -5.01 4.90
CA ASP A 93 3.54 -4.07 4.23
C ASP A 93 2.94 -3.68 2.87
N GLU A 94 3.06 -2.40 2.51
CA GLU A 94 2.55 -1.85 1.26
C GLU A 94 3.11 -2.57 0.02
N GLN A 95 4.38 -3.00 0.10
CA GLN A 95 5.08 -3.67 -1.01
C GLN A 95 4.51 -5.05 -1.31
N ILE A 96 4.07 -5.77 -0.28
CA ILE A 96 3.57 -7.14 -0.41
C ILE A 96 2.04 -7.22 -0.46
N TYR A 97 1.34 -6.14 -0.14
CA TYR A 97 -0.12 -6.12 -0.05
C TYR A 97 -0.81 -6.63 -1.33
N ASP A 98 -0.31 -6.22 -2.48
CA ASP A 98 -0.88 -6.62 -3.77
C ASP A 98 -0.70 -8.13 -4.03
N ASP A 99 0.40 -8.70 -3.56
CA ASP A 99 0.77 -10.11 -3.76
C ASP A 99 0.03 -11.05 -2.79
N ILE A 100 -0.61 -10.54 -1.73
CA ILE A 100 -1.35 -11.36 -0.77
C ILE A 100 -2.62 -11.93 -1.41
N PRO A 101 -2.77 -13.26 -1.56
CA PRO A 101 -3.98 -13.84 -2.10
C PRO A 101 -5.09 -13.88 -1.04
N VAL A 102 -6.33 -13.60 -1.44
CA VAL A 102 -7.50 -13.70 -0.57
C VAL A 102 -8.09 -15.12 -0.68
N LYS A 103 -8.62 -15.63 0.44
CA LYS A 103 -9.25 -16.96 0.55
C LYS A 103 -8.29 -18.12 0.24
N LYS A 104 -7.00 -17.92 0.47
CA LYS A 104 -5.97 -18.96 0.36
C LYS A 104 -5.15 -19.06 1.64
N GLU A 105 -4.68 -20.26 1.93
CA GLU A 105 -3.70 -20.46 3.00
C GLU A 105 -2.30 -20.10 2.51
N VAL A 106 -1.59 -19.37 3.34
CA VAL A 106 -0.23 -18.88 3.06
C VAL A 106 0.65 -19.02 4.28
N LYS A 107 1.95 -19.12 4.04
CA LYS A 107 2.97 -18.94 5.08
C LYS A 107 3.35 -17.47 5.11
N ALA A 108 2.97 -16.77 6.17
CA ALA A 108 3.31 -15.37 6.34
C ALA A 108 4.39 -15.19 7.41
N THR A 109 5.31 -14.30 7.15
CA THR A 109 6.28 -13.83 8.13
C THR A 109 5.67 -12.65 8.84
N VAL A 110 5.44 -12.80 10.15
CA VAL A 110 4.74 -11.81 10.97
C VAL A 110 5.67 -11.33 12.07
N SER A 111 5.78 -10.03 12.23
CA SER A 111 6.45 -9.38 13.35
C SER A 111 5.43 -8.60 14.16
N GLY A 112 4.99 -9.15 15.31
CA GLY A 112 3.88 -8.59 16.07
C GLY A 112 2.57 -8.60 15.29
N LEU A 113 2.07 -7.42 14.91
CA LEU A 113 0.86 -7.26 14.09
C LEU A 113 1.15 -6.94 12.61
N TYR A 114 2.43 -6.91 12.22
CA TYR A 114 2.84 -6.57 10.85
C TYR A 114 3.19 -7.83 10.07
N ILE A 115 2.67 -7.94 8.85
CA ILE A 115 3.05 -8.94 7.88
C ILE A 115 4.18 -8.36 7.03
N THR A 116 5.39 -8.90 7.16
CA THR A 116 6.58 -8.46 6.43
C THR A 116 6.88 -9.31 5.20
N GLY A 117 6.31 -10.51 5.12
CA GLY A 117 6.51 -11.40 3.98
C GLY A 117 5.40 -12.42 3.86
N VAL A 118 5.10 -12.85 2.64
CA VAL A 118 4.10 -13.90 2.38
C VAL A 118 4.65 -14.86 1.34
N ARG A 119 4.50 -16.16 1.60
CA ARG A 119 4.89 -17.25 0.69
C ARG A 119 3.73 -18.24 0.54
N GLY A 120 3.62 -18.86 -0.62
CA GLY A 120 2.67 -19.95 -0.82
C GLY A 120 3.07 -21.21 0.00
N LEU A 121 2.11 -22.03 0.35
CA LEU A 121 2.34 -23.28 1.11
C LEU A 121 3.21 -24.28 0.34
N ARG A 122 3.06 -24.35 -0.98
CA ARG A 122 3.70 -25.33 -1.86
C ARG A 122 4.59 -24.72 -2.94
N GLY A 123 4.97 -23.43 -2.79
CA GLY A 123 5.81 -22.77 -3.78
C GLY A 123 5.66 -21.24 -3.75
N PRO A 124 6.25 -20.54 -4.71
CA PRO A 124 6.08 -19.10 -4.83
C PRO A 124 4.59 -18.78 -5.00
N LEU A 125 4.15 -17.67 -4.41
CA LEU A 125 2.79 -17.18 -4.63
C LEU A 125 2.56 -16.93 -6.12
N GLU A 126 1.52 -17.54 -6.67
CA GLU A 126 0.99 -17.09 -7.94
C GLU A 126 0.55 -15.63 -7.76
N LYS A 127 1.35 -14.72 -8.31
CA LYS A 127 0.96 -13.30 -8.33
C LYS A 127 -0.40 -13.22 -8.99
N PRO A 128 -1.39 -12.56 -8.37
CA PRO A 128 -2.64 -12.33 -9.04
C PRO A 128 -2.31 -11.63 -10.36
N VAL A 129 -2.58 -12.32 -11.45
CA VAL A 129 -2.36 -11.76 -12.79
C VAL A 129 -3.24 -10.52 -12.86
N LYS A 130 -2.65 -9.35 -12.65
CA LYS A 130 -3.30 -8.08 -12.98
C LYS A 130 -3.61 -8.21 -14.46
N LYS A 131 -4.84 -8.59 -14.80
CA LYS A 131 -5.31 -8.57 -16.20
C LYS A 131 -5.08 -7.13 -16.64
N LYS A 132 -3.96 -6.90 -17.32
CA LYS A 132 -3.74 -5.62 -18.01
C LYS A 132 -4.94 -5.51 -18.93
N LYS A 133 -5.83 -4.58 -18.68
CA LYS A 133 -6.93 -4.27 -19.60
C LYS A 133 -6.27 -4.13 -20.98
N GLY A 134 -6.53 -5.06 -21.86
CA GLY A 134 -5.88 -5.08 -23.17
C GLY A 134 -6.13 -3.73 -23.83
N PHE A 135 -5.24 -3.32 -24.71
CA PHE A 135 -5.34 -2.04 -25.44
C PHE A 135 -6.74 -1.85 -26.06
N ARG A 136 -7.34 -2.93 -26.54
CA ARG A 136 -8.73 -2.95 -27.07
C ARG A 136 -9.78 -2.59 -26.00
N ALA A 137 -9.65 -3.08 -24.77
CA ALA A 137 -10.58 -2.75 -23.68
C ALA A 137 -10.47 -1.28 -23.25
N LYS A 138 -9.27 -0.71 -23.24
CA LYS A 138 -9.06 0.73 -22.99
C LYS A 138 -9.61 1.60 -24.12
N LEU A 139 -9.48 1.14 -25.36
CA LEU A 139 -10.02 1.85 -26.52
C LEU A 139 -11.56 1.83 -26.50
N GLN A 140 -12.15 0.70 -26.15
CA GLN A 140 -13.61 0.54 -26.03
C GLN A 140 -14.19 1.42 -24.92
N GLU A 141 -13.50 1.52 -23.78
CA GLU A 141 -13.88 2.37 -22.66
C GLU A 141 -13.87 3.86 -23.07
N LYS A 142 -12.80 4.31 -23.74
CA LYS A 142 -12.74 5.68 -24.31
C LYS A 142 -13.78 5.95 -25.38
N TYR A 143 -14.06 4.97 -26.24
CA TYR A 143 -15.10 5.08 -27.27
C TYR A 143 -16.50 5.22 -26.65
N ASN A 144 -16.78 4.45 -25.60
CA ASN A 144 -18.06 4.51 -24.89
C ASN A 144 -18.22 5.84 -24.12
N GLU A 145 -17.15 6.35 -23.49
CA GLU A 145 -17.14 7.67 -22.85
C GLU A 145 -17.39 8.81 -23.86
N ALA A 146 -16.72 8.77 -24.99
CA ALA A 146 -16.92 9.76 -26.05
C ALA A 146 -18.36 9.72 -26.63
N ASN A 147 -18.92 8.53 -26.81
CA ASN A 147 -20.31 8.37 -27.27
C ASN A 147 -21.34 8.84 -26.22
N ALA A 148 -21.05 8.65 -24.93
CA ALA A 148 -21.91 9.14 -23.86
C ALA A 148 -21.94 10.68 -23.86
N GLN A 149 -20.79 11.34 -23.98
CA GLN A 149 -20.70 12.81 -24.07
C GLN A 149 -21.40 13.36 -25.32
N LEU A 150 -21.31 12.67 -26.46
CA LEU A 150 -22.01 13.07 -27.68
C LEU A 150 -23.54 12.93 -27.56
N LYS A 151 -24.03 11.95 -26.83
CA LYS A 151 -25.47 11.80 -26.55
C LYS A 151 -25.99 12.87 -25.61
N GLU A 152 -25.23 13.23 -24.59
CA GLU A 152 -25.59 14.31 -23.67
C GLU A 152 -25.62 15.68 -24.36
N SER A 153 -24.64 15.96 -25.21
CA SER A 153 -24.60 17.21 -25.98
C SER A 153 -25.76 17.35 -26.99
N LYS A 154 -26.18 16.24 -27.62
CA LYS A 154 -27.33 16.22 -28.50
C LYS A 154 -28.69 16.35 -27.77
N SER A 155 -28.80 15.76 -26.57
CA SER A 155 -29.98 15.89 -25.73
C SER A 155 -30.17 17.30 -25.18
N GLY A 156 -29.08 18.01 -24.87
CA GLY A 156 -29.11 19.41 -24.42
C GLY A 156 -29.53 20.41 -25.50
N SER A 157 -29.21 20.13 -26.76
CA SER A 157 -29.56 21.00 -27.90
C SER A 157 -31.05 20.93 -28.30
N SER A 158 -31.71 19.78 -28.06
CA SER A 158 -33.13 19.61 -28.41
C SER A 158 -34.11 20.31 -27.44
N ARG A 159 -33.64 20.66 -26.23
CA ARG A 159 -34.46 21.33 -25.18
C ARG A 159 -34.51 22.86 -25.29
N LYS A 160 -33.76 23.47 -26.20
CA LYS A 160 -33.63 24.93 -26.35
C LYS A 160 -34.41 25.50 -27.57
N LYS A 161 -35.24 24.68 -28.21
CA LYS A 161 -36.13 25.08 -29.31
C LYS A 161 -37.58 24.69 -29.00
N LYS A 162 -38.14 25.28 -27.95
CA LYS A 162 -39.61 25.38 -27.79
C LYS A 162 -39.91 26.62 -26.97
#